data_3481c5186adb4d8a46095c8d91e601fc
#
_entry.id   3481c5186adb4d8a46095c8d91e601fc
#
_cell.length_a   1.000
_cell.length_b   1.000
_cell.length_c   1.000
_cell.angle_alpha   90.00
_cell.angle_beta   90.00
_cell.angle_gamma   90.00
#
_symmetry.space_group_name_H-M   'P 1'
#
loop_
_entity.id
_entity.type
_entity.pdbx_description
1 polymer ?
#
loop_
_entity_poly.entity_id
_entity_poly.type
_entity_poly.pdbx_seq_one_letter_code
_entity_poly.pdbx_strand_id
1 'polypeptide(L)'
;MMGYKADLNNIDFKIPYDVFAPLKKKENPKEWKRLNRNVFIGEAKEEWKTTKPKEYSTCLCSAPEPGEEGCGEDCLNRTMFYECDDNNCNLPAKSCSNRAFGELMKRTKEGNEYDIGVEIVHTKDRGHGIRANRIFGPGQIIMEYCGEVITQEESDRRMNEVYKDKNVSNQEHT
;
A
#
# COMPACT_ATOMS: atom_id res chain seq x y z
N MET A 1 -13.13 13.75 16.54
CA MET A 1 -13.61 12.35 16.51
C MET A 1 -15.11 12.37 16.31
N MET A 2 -15.59 12.29 15.09
CA MET A 2 -17.01 11.98 14.86
C MET A 2 -17.14 10.46 14.90
N GLY A 3 -17.50 9.95 16.08
CA GLY A 3 -17.88 8.56 16.21
C GLY A 3 -19.19 8.34 15.45
N TYR A 4 -19.14 7.61 14.36
CA TYR A 4 -20.32 6.96 13.83
C TYR A 4 -20.82 6.00 14.92
N LYS A 5 -21.78 6.46 15.72
CA LYS A 5 -22.66 5.56 16.44
C LYS A 5 -23.54 4.90 15.38
N ALA A 6 -23.06 3.78 14.82
CA ALA A 6 -23.96 2.90 14.13
C ALA A 6 -25.06 2.51 15.13
N ASP A 7 -26.29 2.76 14.75
CA ASP A 7 -27.45 2.34 15.53
C ASP A 7 -27.49 0.81 15.47
N LEU A 8 -26.85 0.18 16.45
CA LEU A 8 -26.64 -1.27 16.52
C LEU A 8 -27.97 -2.07 16.64
N ASN A 9 -29.08 -1.35 16.84
CA ASN A 9 -30.39 -1.98 16.98
C ASN A 9 -31.06 -2.32 15.63
N ASN A 10 -30.48 -1.90 14.51
CA ASN A 10 -31.10 -2.08 13.19
C ASN A 10 -30.19 -2.79 12.17
N ILE A 11 -29.12 -3.46 12.63
CA ILE A 11 -28.21 -4.19 11.76
C ILE A 11 -28.28 -5.65 12.13
N ASP A 12 -28.90 -6.47 11.26
CA ASP A 12 -28.88 -7.94 11.33
C ASP A 12 -27.46 -8.54 11.12
N PHE A 13 -26.46 -7.69 10.97
CA PHE A 13 -25.08 -8.08 10.74
C PHE A 13 -24.30 -8.14 12.07
N LYS A 14 -24.03 -9.33 12.55
CA LYS A 14 -23.12 -9.56 13.68
C LYS A 14 -21.70 -9.67 13.19
N ILE A 15 -20.85 -8.72 13.61
CA ILE A 15 -19.41 -8.84 13.38
C ILE A 15 -18.90 -10.06 14.15
N PRO A 16 -18.26 -11.05 13.52
CA PRO A 16 -17.66 -12.17 14.23
C PRO A 16 -16.69 -11.69 15.30
N TYR A 17 -16.67 -12.35 16.46
CA TYR A 17 -15.79 -11.97 17.57
C TYR A 17 -14.29 -12.09 17.23
N ASP A 18 -13.97 -12.92 16.25
CA ASP A 18 -12.61 -13.21 15.77
C ASP A 18 -12.21 -12.43 14.52
N VAL A 19 -12.97 -11.39 14.15
CA VAL A 19 -12.72 -10.60 12.93
C VAL A 19 -11.29 -10.07 12.84
N PHE A 20 -10.69 -9.77 13.98
CA PHE A 20 -9.30 -9.29 14.07
C PHE A 20 -8.28 -10.41 14.38
N ALA A 21 -8.73 -11.63 14.63
CA ALA A 21 -7.81 -12.73 14.84
C ALA A 21 -7.16 -13.16 13.50
N PRO A 22 -5.83 -13.30 13.44
CA PRO A 22 -5.15 -13.81 12.24
C PRO A 22 -5.64 -15.21 11.89
N LEU A 23 -5.68 -15.50 10.60
CA LEU A 23 -6.00 -16.85 10.14
C LEU A 23 -4.97 -17.85 10.63
N LYS A 24 -5.43 -18.95 11.22
CA LYS A 24 -4.57 -20.06 11.69
C LYS A 24 -3.79 -20.70 10.54
N LYS A 25 -4.36 -20.73 9.34
CA LYS A 25 -3.73 -21.25 8.13
C LYS A 25 -3.67 -20.15 7.09
N LYS A 26 -2.45 -19.68 6.80
CA LYS A 26 -2.21 -18.70 5.74
C LYS A 26 -2.22 -19.42 4.39
N GLU A 27 -3.03 -18.92 3.49
CA GLU A 27 -3.02 -19.35 2.09
C GLU A 27 -2.14 -18.40 1.29
N ASN A 28 -1.12 -18.96 0.65
CA ASN A 28 -0.33 -18.20 -0.33
C ASN A 28 -0.82 -18.60 -1.72
N PRO A 29 -1.32 -17.66 -2.52
CA PRO A 29 -1.66 -17.94 -3.91
C PRO A 29 -0.44 -18.52 -4.62
N LYS A 30 -0.59 -19.65 -5.30
CA LYS A 30 0.52 -20.34 -5.98
C LYS A 30 1.15 -19.50 -7.11
N GLU A 31 0.35 -18.60 -7.68
CA GLU A 31 0.72 -17.76 -8.81
C GLU A 31 1.36 -16.45 -8.40
N TRP A 32 1.37 -16.12 -7.11
CA TRP A 32 1.88 -14.84 -6.64
C TRP A 32 3.26 -15.00 -6.02
N LYS A 33 4.14 -14.14 -6.45
CA LYS A 33 5.44 -13.96 -5.80
C LYS A 33 5.32 -12.86 -4.75
N ARG A 34 5.59 -13.19 -3.50
CA ARG A 34 5.63 -12.16 -2.44
C ARG A 34 6.82 -11.24 -2.65
N LEU A 35 6.54 -9.99 -2.88
CA LEU A 35 7.54 -8.92 -3.01
C LEU A 35 7.34 -7.91 -1.87
N ASN A 36 8.43 -7.50 -1.24
CA ASN A 36 8.42 -6.45 -0.20
C ASN A 36 8.81 -5.08 -0.79
N ARG A 37 9.11 -5.02 -2.07
CA ARG A 37 9.47 -3.82 -2.82
C ARG A 37 9.31 -4.07 -4.31
N ASN A 38 9.21 -3.00 -5.07
CA ASN A 38 9.21 -3.08 -6.53
C ASN A 38 10.56 -3.63 -7.05
N VAL A 39 10.49 -4.49 -8.06
CA VAL A 39 11.65 -5.13 -8.69
C VAL A 39 11.70 -4.75 -10.16
N PHE A 40 12.79 -4.15 -10.59
CA PHE A 40 12.99 -3.80 -11.98
C PHE A 40 13.41 -5.03 -12.79
N ILE A 41 12.74 -5.23 -13.93
CA ILE A 41 13.00 -6.35 -14.86
C ILE A 41 13.58 -5.80 -16.16
N GLY A 42 14.60 -6.48 -16.67
CA GLY A 42 15.27 -6.08 -17.92
C GLY A 42 15.84 -4.66 -17.86
N GLU A 43 15.58 -3.88 -18.89
CA GLU A 43 16.08 -2.51 -19.05
C GLU A 43 15.31 -1.45 -18.27
N ALA A 44 14.20 -1.81 -17.64
CA ALA A 44 13.34 -0.88 -16.91
C ALA A 44 14.08 -0.06 -15.85
N LYS A 45 15.16 -0.60 -15.26
CA LYS A 45 15.98 0.12 -14.28
C LYS A 45 16.76 1.28 -14.91
N GLU A 46 17.25 1.09 -16.11
CA GLU A 46 18.02 2.12 -16.82
C GLU A 46 17.08 3.21 -17.35
N GLU A 47 15.93 2.83 -17.90
CA GLU A 47 14.88 3.79 -18.26
C GLU A 47 14.44 4.63 -17.06
N TRP A 48 14.21 3.99 -15.91
CA TRP A 48 13.85 4.69 -14.69
C TRP A 48 14.89 5.71 -14.27
N LYS A 49 16.18 5.38 -14.35
CA LYS A 49 17.27 6.29 -13.99
C LYS A 49 17.33 7.52 -14.90
N THR A 50 16.98 7.38 -16.17
CA THR A 50 16.98 8.48 -17.13
C THR A 50 15.76 9.38 -16.99
N THR A 51 14.62 8.82 -16.62
CA THR A 51 13.34 9.55 -16.47
C THR A 51 13.11 10.11 -15.08
N LYS A 52 13.80 9.55 -14.07
CA LYS A 52 13.67 10.00 -12.68
C LYS A 52 14.09 11.46 -12.53
N PRO A 53 13.30 12.30 -11.85
CA PRO A 53 13.72 13.65 -11.51
C PRO A 53 15.06 13.65 -10.79
N LYS A 54 15.99 14.50 -11.23
CA LYS A 54 17.33 14.60 -10.62
C LYS A 54 17.34 15.39 -9.32
N GLU A 55 16.35 16.23 -9.14
CA GLU A 55 16.20 17.08 -7.96
C GLU A 55 14.84 16.84 -7.31
N TYR A 56 14.85 16.71 -5.99
CA TYR A 56 13.65 16.60 -5.19
C TYR A 56 13.35 17.94 -4.54
N SER A 57 12.09 18.33 -4.51
CA SER A 57 11.64 19.48 -3.76
C SER A 57 11.91 19.27 -2.27
N THR A 58 12.45 20.31 -1.61
CA THR A 58 12.55 20.35 -0.15
C THR A 58 11.43 21.24 0.39
N CYS A 59 10.67 20.75 1.35
CA CYS A 59 9.62 21.54 1.95
C CYS A 59 10.20 22.64 2.87
N LEU A 60 9.47 23.75 2.95
CA LEU A 60 9.83 24.93 3.75
C LEU A 60 9.06 25.00 5.09
N CYS A 61 8.45 23.90 5.52
CA CYS A 61 7.66 23.85 6.74
C CYS A 61 8.54 24.09 7.98
N SER A 62 8.04 24.94 8.88
CA SER A 62 8.63 25.18 10.19
C SER A 62 8.09 24.21 11.23
N ALA A 63 8.75 24.18 12.38
CA ALA A 63 8.28 23.37 13.50
C ALA A 63 6.86 23.79 13.90
N PRO A 64 5.93 22.83 14.07
CA PRO A 64 4.57 23.13 14.47
C PRO A 64 4.51 23.55 15.94
N GLU A 65 3.47 24.30 16.30
CA GLU A 65 3.16 24.61 17.69
C GLU A 65 2.78 23.33 18.46
N PRO A 66 2.87 23.34 19.79
CA PRO A 66 2.51 22.21 20.61
C PRO A 66 1.06 21.73 20.35
N GLY A 67 0.90 20.52 19.88
CA GLY A 67 -0.42 19.93 19.56
C GLY A 67 -0.80 20.01 18.08
N GLU A 68 0.00 20.67 17.25
CA GLU A 68 -0.17 20.73 15.80
C GLU A 68 0.75 19.72 15.10
N GLU A 69 0.40 19.35 13.88
CA GLU A 69 1.20 18.50 13.01
C GLU A 69 1.90 19.36 11.94
N GLY A 70 3.18 19.15 11.77
CA GLY A 70 3.93 19.77 10.68
C GLY A 70 3.67 19.09 9.33
N CYS A 71 4.03 19.76 8.26
CA CYS A 71 3.83 19.26 6.88
C CYS A 71 2.38 18.91 6.54
N GLY A 72 1.45 19.76 6.99
CA GLY A 72 0.02 19.67 6.67
C GLY A 72 -0.29 19.92 5.19
N GLU A 73 -1.51 20.38 4.91
CA GLU A 73 -2.03 20.59 3.54
C GLU A 73 -1.19 21.58 2.72
N ASP A 74 -0.62 22.59 3.35
CA ASP A 74 0.22 23.61 2.69
C ASP A 74 1.67 23.18 2.46
N CYS A 75 2.03 21.96 2.83
CA CYS A 75 3.36 21.44 2.60
C CYS A 75 3.64 21.27 1.10
N LEU A 76 4.69 21.92 0.58
CA LEU A 76 5.07 21.85 -0.82
C LEU A 76 5.26 20.40 -1.31
N ASN A 77 5.94 19.57 -0.52
CA ASN A 77 6.13 18.17 -0.88
C ASN A 77 4.78 17.43 -0.98
N ARG A 78 3.87 17.65 -0.03
CA ARG A 78 2.53 17.05 -0.05
C ARG A 78 1.72 17.50 -1.27
N THR A 79 1.74 18.80 -1.58
CA THR A 79 1.05 19.36 -2.75
C THR A 79 1.57 18.78 -4.06
N MET A 80 2.87 18.50 -4.13
CA MET A 80 3.52 17.88 -5.29
C MET A 80 3.47 16.34 -5.27
N PHE A 81 2.76 15.74 -4.34
CA PHE A 81 2.67 14.28 -4.16
C PHE A 81 4.01 13.60 -3.85
N TYR A 82 4.94 14.31 -3.21
CA TYR A 82 6.15 13.73 -2.65
C TYR A 82 5.98 13.48 -1.16
N GLU A 83 6.42 12.33 -0.69
CA GLU A 83 6.55 12.09 0.74
C GLU A 83 7.77 12.82 1.29
N CYS A 84 7.65 13.31 2.52
CA CYS A 84 8.77 13.89 3.25
C CYS A 84 9.68 12.79 3.82
N ASP A 85 10.97 12.97 3.65
CA ASP A 85 12.01 12.14 4.24
C ASP A 85 13.11 13.00 4.89
N ASP A 86 14.19 12.38 5.32
CA ASP A 86 15.28 13.08 5.99
C ASP A 86 16.14 13.93 5.03
N ASN A 87 15.97 13.78 3.71
CA ASN A 87 16.70 14.55 2.70
C ASN A 87 15.93 15.76 2.19
N ASN A 88 14.59 15.72 2.27
CA ASN A 88 13.73 16.73 1.66
C ASN A 88 12.81 17.45 2.66
N CYS A 89 13.02 17.25 3.97
CA CYS A 89 12.23 17.86 5.02
C CYS A 89 13.09 18.21 6.23
N ASN A 90 12.98 19.43 6.71
CA ASN A 90 13.71 19.93 7.88
C ASN A 90 13.08 19.50 9.21
N LEU A 91 11.85 18.97 9.19
CA LEU A 91 11.18 18.54 10.41
C LEU A 91 11.60 17.11 10.81
N PRO A 92 11.79 16.88 12.12
CA PRO A 92 11.96 15.52 12.61
C PRO A 92 10.79 14.62 12.21
N ALA A 93 11.04 13.34 11.98
CA ALA A 93 10.03 12.37 11.57
C ALA A 93 8.76 12.40 12.45
N LYS A 94 8.92 12.56 13.76
CA LYS A 94 7.83 12.63 14.75
C LYS A 94 6.93 13.87 14.63
N SER A 95 7.43 14.93 13.98
CA SER A 95 6.73 16.21 13.83
C SER A 95 6.23 16.42 12.40
N CYS A 96 6.45 15.48 11.50
CA CYS A 96 6.09 15.57 10.10
C CYS A 96 4.95 14.59 9.78
N SER A 97 3.78 15.09 9.39
CA SER A 97 2.62 14.25 9.05
C SER A 97 2.61 13.74 7.60
N ASN A 98 3.63 14.10 6.79
CA ASN A 98 3.73 13.67 5.39
C ASN A 98 4.73 12.52 5.20
N ARG A 99 4.63 11.45 6.03
CA ARG A 99 5.51 10.27 6.01
C ARG A 99 4.73 8.96 6.07
N ALA A 100 3.58 8.90 5.41
CA ALA A 100 2.67 7.76 5.52
C ALA A 100 3.24 6.45 4.95
N PHE A 101 4.03 6.50 3.87
CA PHE A 101 4.74 5.33 3.33
C PHE A 101 5.95 4.94 4.18
N GLY A 102 6.65 5.92 4.76
CA GLY A 102 7.71 5.65 5.74
C GLY A 102 7.17 4.91 6.97
N GLU A 103 6.01 5.29 7.46
CA GLU A 103 5.30 4.59 8.54
C GLU A 103 4.86 3.18 8.14
N LEU A 104 4.32 3.01 6.92
CA LEU A 104 4.01 1.70 6.38
C LEU A 104 5.25 0.81 6.33
N MET A 105 6.36 1.33 5.83
CA MET A 105 7.62 0.59 5.72
C MET A 105 8.13 0.16 7.09
N LYS A 106 8.08 1.05 8.08
CA LYS A 106 8.45 0.73 9.46
C LYS A 106 7.56 -0.37 10.02
N ARG A 107 6.24 -0.24 9.88
CA ARG A 107 5.26 -1.22 10.34
C ARG A 107 5.46 -2.60 9.70
N THR A 108 5.79 -2.65 8.41
CA THR A 108 6.02 -3.92 7.70
C THR A 108 7.35 -4.59 8.00
N LYS A 109 8.36 -3.81 8.39
CA LYS A 109 9.68 -4.34 8.76
C LYS A 109 9.79 -4.78 10.21
N GLU A 110 9.26 -3.96 11.12
CA GLU A 110 9.46 -4.06 12.56
C GLU A 110 8.26 -4.65 13.28
N GLY A 111 7.10 -4.61 12.62
CA GLY A 111 5.83 -5.03 13.20
C GLY A 111 5.62 -6.55 13.18
N ASN A 112 4.80 -7.00 14.09
CA ASN A 112 4.24 -8.36 14.10
C ASN A 112 3.02 -8.46 13.15
N GLU A 113 2.36 -9.61 13.13
CA GLU A 113 1.18 -9.85 12.26
C GLU A 113 0.05 -8.83 12.46
N TYR A 114 -0.17 -8.38 13.68
CA TYR A 114 -1.18 -7.36 14.00
C TYR A 114 -0.75 -5.96 13.59
N ASP A 115 0.55 -5.66 13.66
CA ASP A 115 1.07 -4.37 13.24
C ASP A 115 1.01 -4.22 11.71
N ILE A 116 1.28 -5.29 10.95
CA ILE A 116 1.06 -5.33 9.50
C ILE A 116 -0.41 -5.06 9.20
N GLY A 117 -1.30 -5.71 9.91
CA GLY A 117 -2.71 -5.41 9.94
C GLY A 117 -3.52 -5.93 8.77
N VAL A 118 -2.90 -6.67 7.84
CA VAL A 118 -3.59 -7.29 6.70
C VAL A 118 -3.11 -8.70 6.43
N GLU A 119 -3.99 -9.51 5.88
CA GLU A 119 -3.69 -10.86 5.46
C GLU A 119 -4.45 -11.23 4.18
N ILE A 120 -3.91 -12.19 3.44
CA ILE A 120 -4.52 -12.71 2.23
C ILE A 120 -5.52 -13.80 2.62
N VAL A 121 -6.72 -13.72 2.07
CA VAL A 121 -7.79 -14.69 2.27
C VAL A 121 -8.31 -15.18 0.92
N HIS A 122 -8.63 -16.48 0.83
CA HIS A 122 -9.34 -17.01 -0.33
C HIS A 122 -10.85 -16.77 -0.16
N THR A 123 -11.47 -16.21 -1.18
CA THR A 123 -12.92 -16.02 -1.23
C THR A 123 -13.56 -17.11 -2.07
N LYS A 124 -14.84 -17.41 -1.82
CA LYS A 124 -15.53 -18.50 -2.53
C LYS A 124 -15.78 -18.21 -4.01
N ASP A 125 -15.91 -16.94 -4.37
CA ASP A 125 -16.42 -16.48 -5.68
C ASP A 125 -15.51 -15.48 -6.41
N ARG A 126 -14.51 -14.88 -5.73
CA ARG A 126 -13.68 -13.80 -6.29
C ARG A 126 -12.17 -14.05 -6.18
N GLY A 127 -11.77 -15.28 -5.96
CA GLY A 127 -10.37 -15.64 -5.80
C GLY A 127 -9.79 -15.13 -4.47
N HIS A 128 -8.70 -14.41 -4.50
CA HIS A 128 -8.03 -13.93 -3.30
C HIS A 128 -8.37 -12.47 -3.00
N GLY A 129 -8.64 -12.19 -1.74
CA GLY A 129 -8.88 -10.84 -1.21
C GLY A 129 -7.89 -10.48 -0.11
N ILE A 130 -7.95 -9.23 0.32
CA ILE A 130 -7.20 -8.73 1.48
C ILE A 130 -8.19 -8.51 2.62
N ARG A 131 -7.88 -9.07 3.78
CA ARG A 131 -8.64 -8.90 5.02
C ARG A 131 -7.84 -8.05 5.99
N ALA A 132 -8.45 -7.00 6.53
CA ALA A 132 -7.87 -6.27 7.64
C ALA A 132 -8.07 -7.05 8.94
N ASN A 133 -7.03 -7.17 9.76
CA ASN A 133 -7.06 -7.78 11.09
C ASN A 133 -6.77 -6.76 12.20
N ARG A 134 -6.86 -5.47 11.87
CA ARG A 134 -6.81 -4.34 12.81
C ARG A 134 -7.63 -3.17 12.25
N ILE A 135 -7.85 -2.16 13.09
CA ILE A 135 -8.44 -0.89 12.68
C ILE A 135 -7.38 -0.03 12.00
N PHE A 136 -7.74 0.59 10.89
CA PHE A 136 -6.96 1.63 10.20
C PHE A 136 -7.64 2.98 10.37
N GLY A 137 -6.86 4.01 10.68
CA GLY A 137 -7.35 5.38 10.77
C GLY A 137 -7.58 5.99 9.38
N PRO A 138 -8.41 7.05 9.29
CA PRO A 138 -8.55 7.83 8.05
C PRO A 138 -7.19 8.33 7.56
N GLY A 139 -6.93 8.20 6.25
CA GLY A 139 -5.66 8.60 5.64
C GLY A 139 -4.47 7.65 5.89
N GLN A 140 -4.60 6.67 6.76
CA GLN A 140 -3.55 5.68 6.98
C GLN A 140 -3.42 4.74 5.79
N ILE A 141 -2.19 4.53 5.29
CA ILE A 141 -1.94 3.58 4.22
C ILE A 141 -2.09 2.15 4.76
N ILE A 142 -2.97 1.39 4.14
CA ILE A 142 -3.25 0.00 4.53
C ILE A 142 -2.12 -0.90 4.08
N MET A 143 -1.77 -0.86 2.79
CA MET A 143 -0.70 -1.62 2.16
C MET A 143 -0.26 -0.95 0.86
N GLU A 144 0.92 -1.32 0.39
CA GLU A 144 1.42 -0.96 -0.93
C GLU A 144 1.42 -2.19 -1.84
N TYR A 145 0.96 -2.03 -3.07
CA TYR A 145 1.13 -3.05 -4.11
C TYR A 145 2.55 -2.98 -4.66
N CYS A 146 3.33 -4.00 -4.36
CA CYS A 146 4.66 -4.16 -4.93
C CYS A 146 4.63 -5.16 -6.08
N GLY A 147 5.39 -4.89 -7.13
CA GLY A 147 5.41 -5.72 -8.32
C GLY A 147 6.68 -5.58 -9.13
N GLU A 148 6.64 -6.16 -10.31
CA GLU A 148 7.67 -6.00 -11.31
C GLU A 148 7.46 -4.71 -12.08
N VAL A 149 8.47 -3.85 -12.11
CA VAL A 149 8.53 -2.65 -12.96
C VAL A 149 9.16 -3.09 -14.27
N ILE A 150 8.39 -3.00 -15.35
CA ILE A 150 8.77 -3.45 -16.68
C ILE A 150 8.70 -2.30 -17.67
N THR A 151 9.38 -2.43 -18.80
CA THR A 151 9.28 -1.49 -19.93
C THR A 151 7.93 -1.64 -20.62
N GLN A 152 7.52 -0.64 -21.40
CA GLN A 152 6.30 -0.72 -22.20
C GLN A 152 6.34 -1.91 -23.17
N GLU A 153 7.48 -2.14 -23.80
CA GLU A 153 7.70 -3.26 -24.71
C GLU A 153 7.49 -4.63 -24.05
N GLU A 154 8.02 -4.83 -22.85
CA GLU A 154 7.80 -6.05 -22.08
C GLU A 154 6.34 -6.19 -21.63
N SER A 155 5.68 -5.09 -21.32
CA SER A 155 4.23 -5.09 -21.00
C SER A 155 3.42 -5.57 -22.22
N ASP A 156 3.68 -5.00 -23.39
CA ASP A 156 2.99 -5.36 -24.63
C ASP A 156 3.24 -6.83 -25.01
N ARG A 157 4.46 -7.31 -24.85
CA ARG A 157 4.82 -8.71 -25.05
C ARG A 157 4.01 -9.63 -24.10
N ARG A 158 3.97 -9.32 -22.81
CA ARG A 158 3.19 -10.12 -21.83
C ARG A 158 1.70 -10.12 -22.13
N MET A 159 1.15 -8.99 -22.50
CA MET A 159 -0.28 -8.89 -22.82
C MET A 159 -0.64 -9.72 -24.07
N ASN A 160 0.23 -9.72 -25.08
CA ASN A 160 -0.05 -10.39 -26.35
C ASN A 160 0.32 -11.88 -26.39
N GLU A 161 1.38 -12.29 -25.67
CA GLU A 161 1.90 -13.64 -25.72
C GLU A 161 1.54 -14.46 -24.47
N VAL A 162 1.66 -13.88 -23.27
CA VAL A 162 1.51 -14.63 -22.01
C VAL A 162 0.09 -14.68 -21.50
N TYR A 163 -0.63 -13.53 -21.55
CA TYR A 163 -1.97 -13.44 -20.96
C TYR A 163 -3.09 -13.76 -21.94
N LYS A 164 -2.85 -13.60 -23.24
CA LYS A 164 -3.82 -13.92 -24.28
C LYS A 164 -4.13 -15.42 -24.33
N ASP A 165 -3.12 -16.25 -24.23
CA ASP A 165 -3.27 -17.71 -24.25
C ASP A 165 -3.96 -18.26 -22.99
N LYS A 166 -3.74 -17.60 -21.83
CA LYS A 166 -4.42 -18.00 -20.58
C LYS A 166 -5.93 -17.73 -20.58
N ASN A 167 -6.37 -16.69 -21.27
CA ASN A 167 -7.80 -16.36 -21.37
C ASN A 167 -8.56 -17.28 -22.33
N VAL A 168 -7.90 -17.85 -23.31
CA VAL A 168 -8.50 -18.82 -24.24
C VAL A 168 -8.72 -20.16 -23.56
N SER A 169 -7.76 -20.61 -22.73
CA SER A 169 -7.89 -21.88 -22.01
C SER A 169 -8.95 -21.90 -20.90
N ASN A 170 -9.34 -20.73 -20.38
CA ASN A 170 -10.40 -20.63 -19.37
C ASN A 170 -11.82 -20.57 -19.96
N GLN A 171 -11.97 -20.37 -21.26
CA GLN A 171 -13.29 -20.38 -21.96
C GLN A 171 -13.71 -21.78 -22.46
N GLU A 172 -12.82 -22.77 -22.45
CA GLU A 172 -13.14 -24.14 -22.88
C GLU A 172 -13.64 -25.06 -21.76
N HIS A 173 -13.81 -24.53 -20.54
CA HIS A 173 -14.27 -25.31 -19.37
C HIS A 173 -15.56 -24.77 -18.72
N THR A 174 -16.44 -24.15 -19.52
CA THR A 174 -17.80 -23.78 -19.07
C THR A 174 -18.87 -24.58 -19.82
#